data_feced4404f1231833e7ecefdb95f813a
#
_entry.id   feced4404f1231833e7ecefdb95f813a
#
_cell.length_a   1.000
_cell.length_b   1.000
_cell.length_c   1.000
_cell.angle_alpha   90.00
_cell.angle_beta   90.00
_cell.angle_gamma   90.00
#
_symmetry.space_group_name_H-M   'P 1'
#
loop_
_entity.id
_entity.type
_entity.pdbx_description
1 polymer ?
#
loop_
_entity_poly.entity_id
_entity_poly.type
_entity_poly.pdbx_seq_one_letter_code
_entity_poly.pdbx_strand_id
1 'polypeptide(L)'
;TDLYFEEGSGKYGKGYATASYDVSMEDPWFWCHFIGDPVMPGSQGLDAFLQLAGLWAGASCELFGRARALEGNYTYNGQILPFSKKIFYRVDIIRFLKKKKVLFFEGHLAVDTPENIIYQFGSNKMGFFTKAELSIPDKPSGEYYQPDWELAKIKALEWIENARKYYEHK
;
A
#
# COMPACT_ATOMS: atom_id res chain seq x y z
N THR A 1 -11.66 -8.11 -2.41
CA THR A 1 -10.72 -7.56 -1.40
C THR A 1 -11.16 -8.04 -0.03
N ASP A 2 -10.30 -8.76 0.66
CA ASP A 2 -10.53 -9.22 2.02
C ASP A 2 -9.73 -8.33 2.98
N LEU A 3 -10.34 -8.00 4.11
CA LEU A 3 -9.73 -7.18 5.16
C LEU A 3 -10.02 -7.81 6.51
N TYR A 4 -8.99 -8.04 7.32
CA TYR A 4 -9.11 -8.66 8.62
C TYR A 4 -8.22 -7.98 9.65
N PHE A 5 -8.72 -7.81 10.87
CA PHE A 5 -8.02 -7.25 12.03
C PHE A 5 -8.16 -8.16 13.23
N GLU A 6 -7.11 -8.29 14.01
CA GLU A 6 -7.11 -9.01 15.28
C GLU A 6 -6.24 -8.28 16.31
N GLU A 7 -6.76 -8.19 17.54
CA GLU A 7 -6.05 -7.62 18.68
C GLU A 7 -5.47 -8.74 19.56
N GLY A 8 -4.38 -8.45 20.24
CA GLY A 8 -3.80 -9.34 21.26
C GLY A 8 -3.15 -10.61 20.73
N SER A 9 -2.97 -10.73 19.40
CA SER A 9 -2.34 -11.88 18.75
C SER A 9 -1.25 -11.44 17.75
N GLY A 10 -0.89 -12.29 16.79
CA GLY A 10 0.16 -12.04 15.81
C GLY A 10 1.58 -12.19 16.37
N LYS A 11 2.57 -11.81 15.59
CA LYS A 11 4.01 -12.06 15.88
C LYS A 11 4.48 -11.54 17.23
N TYR A 12 3.92 -10.43 17.70
CA TYR A 12 4.31 -9.76 18.95
C TYR A 12 3.22 -9.83 20.05
N GLY A 13 2.13 -10.55 19.79
CA GLY A 13 1.00 -10.61 20.72
C GLY A 13 0.31 -9.27 20.97
N LYS A 14 0.42 -8.33 20.00
CA LYS A 14 -0.15 -6.97 20.09
C LYS A 14 -1.27 -6.73 19.10
N GLY A 15 -1.41 -7.62 18.13
CA GLY A 15 -2.37 -7.57 17.05
C GLY A 15 -1.72 -7.59 15.68
N TYR A 16 -2.53 -7.82 14.68
CA TYR A 16 -2.14 -7.77 13.28
C TYR A 16 -3.31 -7.38 12.38
N ALA A 17 -3.00 -7.03 11.15
CA ALA A 17 -3.97 -6.84 10.09
C ALA A 17 -3.51 -7.56 8.83
N THR A 18 -4.47 -8.10 8.07
CA THR A 18 -4.22 -8.61 6.73
C THR A 18 -5.21 -8.02 5.75
N ALA A 19 -4.76 -7.85 4.52
CA ALA A 19 -5.62 -7.48 3.40
C ALA A 19 -5.20 -8.20 2.14
N SER A 20 -6.12 -8.41 1.22
CA SER A 20 -5.81 -8.87 -0.12
C SER A 20 -6.44 -7.97 -1.19
N TYR A 21 -5.83 -7.96 -2.36
CA TYR A 21 -6.29 -7.21 -3.51
C TYR A 21 -6.12 -8.05 -4.78
N ASP A 22 -7.19 -8.19 -5.56
CA ASP A 22 -7.15 -8.88 -6.85
C ASP A 22 -6.63 -7.90 -7.91
N VAL A 23 -5.46 -8.20 -8.48
CA VAL A 23 -4.80 -7.36 -9.49
C VAL A 23 -5.59 -7.39 -10.78
N SER A 24 -5.82 -6.24 -11.37
CA SER A 24 -6.44 -6.09 -12.68
C SER A 24 -5.50 -5.42 -13.65
N MET A 25 -5.47 -5.87 -14.90
CA MET A 25 -4.77 -5.18 -15.99
C MET A 25 -5.29 -3.76 -16.22
N GLU A 26 -6.51 -3.46 -15.73
CA GLU A 26 -7.13 -2.14 -15.80
C GLU A 26 -6.73 -1.22 -14.64
N ASP A 27 -5.90 -1.68 -13.70
CA ASP A 27 -5.46 -0.84 -12.59
C ASP A 27 -4.68 0.38 -13.10
N PRO A 28 -5.03 1.59 -12.63
CA PRO A 28 -4.52 2.83 -13.24
C PRO A 28 -3.01 2.99 -13.18
N TRP A 29 -2.33 2.38 -12.21
CA TRP A 29 -0.87 2.44 -12.13
C TRP A 29 -0.17 1.75 -13.31
N PHE A 30 -0.76 0.71 -13.92
CA PHE A 30 -0.19 0.06 -15.10
C PHE A 30 -0.27 0.94 -16.36
N TRP A 31 -1.05 2.01 -16.35
CA TRP A 31 -1.18 2.93 -17.47
C TRP A 31 -0.08 3.98 -17.54
N CYS A 32 0.65 4.18 -16.47
CA CYS A 32 1.63 5.26 -16.37
C CYS A 32 2.98 4.86 -15.79
N HIS A 33 3.08 3.72 -15.15
CA HIS A 33 4.29 3.31 -14.43
C HIS A 33 4.76 1.91 -14.87
N PHE A 34 5.57 1.79 -15.94
CA PHE A 34 6.06 2.78 -16.90
C PHE A 34 5.49 2.51 -18.28
N ILE A 35 5.52 3.52 -19.18
CA ILE A 35 5.14 3.32 -20.58
C ILE A 35 6.13 2.34 -21.21
N GLY A 36 5.61 1.17 -21.69
CA GLY A 36 6.43 0.10 -22.28
C GLY A 36 7.01 -0.92 -21.29
N ASP A 37 6.85 -0.67 -19.98
CA ASP A 37 7.25 -1.61 -18.92
C ASP A 37 6.27 -1.47 -17.73
N PRO A 38 5.02 -1.93 -17.90
CA PRO A 38 3.98 -1.73 -16.90
C PRO A 38 4.25 -2.56 -15.64
N VAL A 39 4.45 -1.89 -14.55
CA VAL A 39 4.69 -2.46 -13.23
C VAL A 39 3.97 -1.64 -12.15
N MET A 40 3.43 -2.27 -11.13
CA MET A 40 2.89 -1.54 -9.99
C MET A 40 4.00 -0.75 -9.29
N PRO A 41 3.83 0.56 -9.00
CA PRO A 41 4.80 1.30 -8.22
C PRO A 41 5.07 0.65 -6.86
N GLY A 42 6.33 0.45 -6.50
CA GLY A 42 6.68 -0.05 -5.16
C GLY A 42 6.16 0.85 -4.05
N SER A 43 6.11 2.16 -4.29
CA SER A 43 5.49 3.16 -3.40
C SER A 43 3.99 2.95 -3.19
N GLN A 44 3.26 2.44 -4.19
CA GLN A 44 1.84 2.08 -4.06
C GLN A 44 1.66 0.91 -3.10
N GLY A 45 2.52 -0.12 -3.20
CA GLY A 45 2.53 -1.24 -2.26
C GLY A 45 2.85 -0.80 -0.83
N LEU A 46 3.80 0.12 -0.68
CA LEU A 46 4.13 0.72 0.61
C LEU A 46 2.97 1.55 1.17
N ASP A 47 2.33 2.40 0.37
CA ASP A 47 1.21 3.22 0.84
C ASP A 47 0.05 2.36 1.33
N ALA A 48 -0.34 1.31 0.58
CA ALA A 48 -1.38 0.39 0.99
C ALA A 48 -1.04 -0.33 2.33
N PHE A 49 0.23 -0.72 2.52
CA PHE A 49 0.71 -1.27 3.79
C PHE A 49 0.58 -0.26 4.95
N LEU A 50 0.94 1.00 4.73
CA LEU A 50 0.80 2.07 5.72
C LEU A 50 -0.69 2.36 6.02
N GLN A 51 -1.55 2.35 5.00
CA GLN A 51 -3.01 2.51 5.17
C GLN A 51 -3.59 1.37 6.01
N LEU A 52 -3.16 0.13 5.79
CA LEU A 52 -3.61 -1.03 6.56
C LEU A 52 -3.24 -0.91 8.05
N ALA A 53 -2.03 -0.42 8.36
CA ALA A 53 -1.61 -0.13 9.73
C ALA A 53 -2.45 0.99 10.37
N GLY A 54 -2.76 2.04 9.60
CA GLY A 54 -3.63 3.13 10.03
C GLY A 54 -5.07 2.68 10.30
N LEU A 55 -5.62 1.80 9.47
CA LEU A 55 -6.95 1.20 9.65
C LEU A 55 -6.99 0.33 10.92
N TRP A 56 -5.97 -0.50 11.15
CA TRP A 56 -5.85 -1.26 12.39
C TRP A 56 -5.87 -0.35 13.61
N ALA A 57 -5.09 0.73 13.60
CA ALA A 57 -5.03 1.67 14.73
C ALA A 57 -6.37 2.39 14.97
N GLY A 58 -7.10 2.73 13.91
CA GLY A 58 -8.44 3.31 14.02
C GLY A 58 -9.46 2.35 14.61
N ALA A 59 -9.44 1.09 14.15
CA ALA A 59 -10.37 0.06 14.59
C ALA A 59 -10.08 -0.41 16.04
N SER A 60 -8.80 -0.64 16.38
CA SER A 60 -8.40 -1.29 17.63
C SER A 60 -8.03 -0.32 18.76
N CYS A 61 -7.64 0.91 18.43
CA CYS A 61 -7.15 1.87 19.42
C CYS A 61 -8.02 3.13 19.56
N GLU A 62 -9.13 3.20 18.83
CA GLU A 62 -10.01 4.39 18.76
C GLU A 62 -9.22 5.68 18.42
N LEU A 63 -8.15 5.53 17.65
CA LEU A 63 -7.31 6.63 17.22
C LEU A 63 -7.88 7.31 16.00
N PHE A 64 -8.48 8.45 16.22
CA PHE A 64 -8.96 9.31 15.15
C PHE A 64 -7.97 10.46 14.95
N GLY A 65 -7.38 10.54 13.77
CA GLY A 65 -6.42 11.59 13.44
C GLY A 65 -5.82 11.40 12.05
N ARG A 66 -4.96 12.34 11.68
CA ARG A 66 -4.23 12.28 10.41
C ARG A 66 -2.96 11.47 10.61
N ALA A 67 -2.93 10.26 10.08
CA ALA A 67 -1.74 9.41 10.11
C ALA A 67 -0.62 10.01 9.24
N ARG A 68 0.62 9.92 9.74
CA ARG A 68 1.84 10.26 9.00
C ARG A 68 2.91 9.22 9.25
N ALA A 69 3.50 8.70 8.19
CA ALA A 69 4.72 7.90 8.28
C ALA A 69 5.85 8.78 8.80
N LEU A 70 6.55 8.32 9.82
CA LEU A 70 7.66 9.06 10.46
C LEU A 70 9.00 8.41 10.16
N GLU A 71 9.02 7.07 10.06
CA GLU A 71 10.24 6.29 9.84
C GLU A 71 9.84 4.94 9.26
N GLY A 72 10.69 4.37 8.40
CA GLY A 72 10.45 3.03 7.85
C GLY A 72 11.66 2.47 7.16
N ASN A 73 11.74 1.14 7.11
CA ASN A 73 12.75 0.37 6.41
C ASN A 73 12.07 -0.55 5.41
N TYR A 74 12.42 -0.44 4.13
CA TYR A 74 11.72 -1.10 3.02
C TYR A 74 12.71 -1.83 2.12
N THR A 75 12.37 -3.08 1.76
CA THR A 75 13.14 -3.89 0.81
C THR A 75 12.20 -4.43 -0.25
N TYR A 76 12.54 -4.21 -1.51
CA TYR A 76 11.81 -4.68 -2.67
C TYR A 76 12.61 -5.78 -3.37
N ASN A 77 12.12 -7.03 -3.35
CA ASN A 77 12.80 -8.20 -3.92
C ASN A 77 12.08 -8.74 -5.16
N GLY A 78 11.07 -8.04 -5.64
CA GLY A 78 10.30 -8.44 -6.80
C GLY A 78 9.41 -7.32 -7.30
N GLN A 79 8.54 -7.63 -8.24
CA GLN A 79 7.63 -6.67 -8.87
C GLN A 79 6.23 -7.29 -9.05
N ILE A 80 5.23 -6.43 -9.14
CA ILE A 80 3.85 -6.78 -9.39
C ILE A 80 3.51 -6.34 -10.81
N LEU A 81 3.16 -7.30 -11.64
CA LEU A 81 2.93 -7.14 -13.07
C LEU A 81 1.43 -7.17 -13.40
N PRO A 82 1.00 -6.68 -14.56
CA PRO A 82 -0.42 -6.67 -14.95
C PRO A 82 -1.10 -8.04 -14.96
N PHE A 83 -0.33 -9.11 -15.06
CA PHE A 83 -0.80 -10.50 -15.06
C PHE A 83 -0.61 -11.22 -13.71
N SER A 84 -0.10 -10.57 -12.70
CA SER A 84 -0.19 -11.03 -11.31
C SER A 84 -1.67 -11.17 -10.92
N LYS A 85 -1.98 -12.15 -10.09
CA LYS A 85 -3.39 -12.45 -9.76
C LYS A 85 -3.87 -11.73 -8.52
N LYS A 86 -3.09 -11.81 -7.45
CA LYS A 86 -3.49 -11.30 -6.14
C LYS A 86 -2.30 -10.79 -5.34
N ILE A 87 -2.54 -9.74 -4.58
CA ILE A 87 -1.58 -9.18 -3.62
C ILE A 87 -2.10 -9.49 -2.22
N PHE A 88 -1.20 -9.89 -1.32
CA PHE A 88 -1.49 -10.14 0.09
C PHE A 88 -0.63 -9.23 0.95
N TYR A 89 -1.27 -8.50 1.85
CA TYR A 89 -0.62 -7.64 2.82
C TYR A 89 -0.73 -8.24 4.22
N ARG A 90 0.34 -8.12 5.00
CA ARG A 90 0.33 -8.38 6.43
C ARG A 90 1.05 -7.27 7.18
N VAL A 91 0.41 -6.80 8.23
CA VAL A 91 0.95 -5.85 9.22
C VAL A 91 0.93 -6.53 10.57
N ASP A 92 2.06 -6.63 11.24
CA ASP A 92 2.19 -7.10 12.62
C ASP A 92 2.54 -5.92 13.54
N ILE A 93 1.76 -5.74 14.59
CA ILE A 93 1.91 -4.61 15.51
C ILE A 93 2.98 -4.92 16.56
N ILE A 94 4.05 -4.13 16.57
CA ILE A 94 5.14 -4.25 17.53
C ILE A 94 4.73 -3.62 18.87
N ARG A 95 4.24 -2.40 18.84
CA ARG A 95 3.74 -1.67 20.02
C ARG A 95 2.98 -0.41 19.63
N PHE A 96 2.11 0.01 20.54
CA PHE A 96 1.43 1.29 20.45
C PHE A 96 1.70 2.16 21.69
N LEU A 97 2.22 3.35 21.49
CA LEU A 97 2.47 4.34 22.54
C LEU A 97 1.28 5.32 22.63
N LYS A 98 0.25 4.94 23.36
CA LYS A 98 -1.04 5.66 23.43
C LYS A 98 -0.87 7.16 23.77
N LYS A 99 -0.06 7.52 24.78
CA LYS A 99 0.17 8.92 25.17
C LYS A 99 0.86 9.76 24.09
N LYS A 100 1.72 9.14 23.27
CA LYS A 100 2.46 9.80 22.17
C LYS A 100 1.72 9.68 20.84
N LYS A 101 0.64 8.93 20.79
CA LYS A 101 -0.10 8.61 19.56
C LYS A 101 0.82 8.06 18.46
N VAL A 102 1.71 7.11 18.80
CA VAL A 102 2.69 6.55 17.88
C VAL A 102 2.55 5.02 17.84
N LEU A 103 2.39 4.49 16.63
CA LEU A 103 2.35 3.07 16.31
C LEU A 103 3.70 2.62 15.76
N PHE A 104 4.18 1.46 16.22
CA PHE A 104 5.33 0.74 15.67
C PHE A 104 4.84 -0.59 15.11
N PHE A 105 5.21 -0.90 13.90
CA PHE A 105 4.74 -2.08 13.16
C PHE A 105 5.74 -2.52 12.10
N GLU A 106 5.60 -3.74 11.64
CA GLU A 106 6.34 -4.29 10.51
C GLU A 106 5.42 -5.19 9.68
N GLY A 107 5.91 -5.73 8.58
CA GLY A 107 5.14 -6.68 7.78
C GLY A 107 5.72 -6.96 6.42
N HIS A 108 4.87 -7.40 5.52
CA HIS A 108 5.26 -7.75 4.17
C HIS A 108 4.10 -7.64 3.18
N LEU A 109 4.48 -7.70 1.90
CA LEU A 109 3.58 -7.89 0.78
C LEU A 109 4.03 -9.13 0.01
N ALA A 110 3.09 -10.02 -0.27
CA ALA A 110 3.28 -11.19 -1.11
C ALA A 110 2.43 -11.08 -2.39
N VAL A 111 2.83 -11.78 -3.46
CA VAL A 111 2.12 -11.80 -4.73
C VAL A 111 1.79 -13.22 -5.16
N ASP A 112 0.58 -13.41 -5.70
CA ASP A 112 -0.02 -14.65 -6.21
C ASP A 112 -0.27 -15.74 -5.15
N THR A 113 0.62 -15.90 -4.16
CA THR A 113 0.40 -16.72 -2.98
C THR A 113 0.91 -16.00 -1.72
N PRO A 114 0.34 -16.27 -0.52
CA PRO A 114 0.77 -15.62 0.72
C PRO A 114 2.23 -15.86 1.10
N GLU A 115 2.83 -16.93 0.61
CA GLU A 115 4.22 -17.32 0.89
C GLU A 115 5.23 -16.64 -0.03
N ASN A 116 4.81 -16.16 -1.21
CA ASN A 116 5.67 -15.50 -2.18
C ASN A 116 5.88 -14.02 -1.81
N ILE A 117 6.61 -13.79 -0.74
CA ILE A 117 6.90 -12.46 -0.20
C ILE A 117 7.92 -11.75 -1.10
N ILE A 118 7.50 -10.64 -1.70
CA ILE A 118 8.32 -9.81 -2.58
C ILE A 118 8.69 -8.44 -1.99
N TYR A 119 7.89 -7.89 -1.08
CA TYR A 119 8.26 -6.68 -0.33
C TYR A 119 8.33 -6.99 1.15
N GLN A 120 9.38 -6.52 1.80
CA GLN A 120 9.55 -6.59 3.24
C GLN A 120 9.54 -5.18 3.81
N PHE A 121 8.68 -4.97 4.78
CA PHE A 121 8.53 -3.72 5.51
C PHE A 121 9.03 -3.97 6.93
N GLY A 122 10.29 -3.59 7.18
CA GLY A 122 10.90 -3.72 8.50
C GLY A 122 10.23 -2.82 9.54
N SER A 123 10.94 -2.44 10.58
CA SER A 123 10.35 -1.58 11.62
C SER A 123 9.90 -0.25 11.05
N ASN A 124 8.61 0.02 11.15
CA ASN A 124 7.97 1.26 10.74
C ASN A 124 7.40 2.01 11.94
N LYS A 125 7.29 3.31 11.80
CA LYS A 125 6.76 4.21 12.82
C LYS A 125 5.76 5.17 12.19
N MET A 126 4.57 5.25 12.76
CA MET A 126 3.49 6.13 12.32
C MET A 126 2.98 6.96 13.48
N GLY A 127 2.84 8.27 13.26
CA GLY A 127 2.24 9.21 14.20
C GLY A 127 0.82 9.59 13.77
N PHE A 128 -0.02 9.91 14.76
CA PHE A 128 -1.41 10.34 14.55
C PHE A 128 -1.58 11.76 15.08
N PHE A 129 -1.98 12.67 14.21
CA PHE A 129 -2.00 14.10 14.46
C PHE A 129 -3.40 14.69 14.28
N THR A 130 -3.71 15.70 15.07
CA THR A 130 -4.86 16.56 14.82
C THR A 130 -4.58 17.53 13.66
N LYS A 131 -5.63 18.13 13.11
CA LYS A 131 -5.52 19.16 12.08
C LYS A 131 -4.67 20.35 12.56
N ALA A 132 -4.87 20.79 13.82
CA ALA A 132 -4.14 21.88 14.42
C ALA A 132 -2.64 21.57 14.57
N GLU A 133 -2.27 20.35 15.03
CA GLU A 133 -0.87 19.91 15.14
C GLU A 133 -0.13 19.91 13.80
N LEU A 134 -0.84 19.71 12.69
CA LEU A 134 -0.26 19.73 11.35
C LEU A 134 -0.35 21.09 10.65
N SER A 135 -1.00 22.08 11.26
CA SER A 135 -1.23 23.42 10.67
C SER A 135 -1.78 23.36 9.24
N ILE A 136 -2.68 22.41 8.96
CA ILE A 136 -3.23 22.17 7.62
C ILE A 136 -4.35 23.18 7.34
N PRO A 137 -4.32 23.94 6.21
CA PRO A 137 -5.40 24.81 5.79
C PRO A 137 -6.71 24.04 5.58
N ASP A 138 -7.84 24.73 5.72
CA ASP A 138 -9.17 24.13 5.52
C ASP A 138 -9.45 23.73 4.08
N LYS A 139 -8.83 24.41 3.12
CA LYS A 139 -8.92 24.10 1.69
C LYS A 139 -7.54 24.12 1.06
N PRO A 140 -7.23 23.17 0.16
CA PRO A 140 -6.04 23.29 -0.67
C PRO A 140 -6.17 24.54 -1.56
N SER A 141 -5.08 25.29 -1.70
CA SER A 141 -5.00 26.38 -2.66
C SER A 141 -4.40 25.86 -3.97
N GLY A 142 -5.07 26.08 -5.08
CA GLY A 142 -4.56 25.79 -6.42
C GLY A 142 -5.55 25.04 -7.32
N GLU A 143 -5.39 25.20 -8.62
CA GLU A 143 -6.04 24.39 -9.63
C GLU A 143 -5.25 23.08 -9.78
N TYR A 144 -5.94 21.93 -9.77
CA TYR A 144 -5.32 20.64 -10.01
C TYR A 144 -5.30 20.33 -11.50
N TYR A 145 -4.17 19.88 -12.00
CA TYR A 145 -4.07 19.33 -13.34
C TYR A 145 -5.02 18.14 -13.48
N GLN A 146 -5.85 18.17 -14.52
CA GLN A 146 -6.74 17.06 -14.88
C GLN A 146 -6.15 16.37 -16.12
N PRO A 147 -5.48 15.22 -15.95
CA PRO A 147 -4.94 14.49 -17.10
C PRO A 147 -6.09 13.90 -17.94
N ASP A 148 -5.84 13.73 -19.24
CA ASP A 148 -6.70 12.95 -20.12
C ASP A 148 -6.54 11.46 -19.79
N TRP A 149 -7.31 10.98 -18.81
CA TRP A 149 -7.26 9.61 -18.32
C TRP A 149 -7.74 8.60 -19.38
N GLU A 150 -8.65 8.97 -20.28
CA GLU A 150 -9.11 8.07 -21.34
C GLU A 150 -7.98 7.81 -22.35
N LEU A 151 -7.28 8.84 -22.78
CA LEU A 151 -6.12 8.68 -23.66
C LEU A 151 -4.98 7.92 -22.98
N ALA A 152 -4.73 8.20 -21.71
CA ALA A 152 -3.72 7.48 -20.93
C ALA A 152 -4.06 5.99 -20.83
N LYS A 153 -5.32 5.66 -20.55
CA LYS A 153 -5.83 4.29 -20.47
C LYS A 153 -5.66 3.54 -21.78
N ILE A 154 -6.08 4.14 -22.91
CA ILE A 154 -5.95 3.52 -24.24
C ILE A 154 -4.50 3.16 -24.52
N LYS A 155 -3.57 4.10 -24.35
CA LYS A 155 -2.15 3.87 -24.59
C LYS A 155 -1.59 2.78 -23.68
N ALA A 156 -1.95 2.77 -22.41
CA ALA A 156 -1.48 1.76 -21.47
C ALA A 156 -1.98 0.35 -21.81
N LEU A 157 -3.23 0.19 -22.20
CA LEU A 157 -3.78 -1.10 -22.62
C LEU A 157 -3.07 -1.65 -23.86
N GLU A 158 -2.74 -0.81 -24.83
CA GLU A 158 -1.92 -1.23 -25.99
C GLU A 158 -0.54 -1.74 -25.54
N TRP A 159 0.12 -1.08 -24.61
CA TRP A 159 1.42 -1.50 -24.07
C TRP A 159 1.33 -2.80 -23.26
N ILE A 160 0.29 -2.95 -22.43
CA ILE A 160 0.05 -4.17 -21.65
C ILE A 160 -0.14 -5.36 -22.57
N GLU A 161 -0.92 -5.22 -23.62
CA GLU A 161 -1.15 -6.29 -24.60
C GLU A 161 0.14 -6.68 -25.34
N ASN A 162 0.97 -5.71 -25.69
CA ASN A 162 2.28 -5.96 -26.31
C ASN A 162 3.24 -6.66 -25.34
N ALA A 163 3.28 -6.23 -24.07
CA ALA A 163 4.10 -6.86 -23.05
C ALA A 163 3.66 -8.31 -22.80
N ARG A 164 2.35 -8.58 -22.72
CA ARG A 164 1.79 -9.93 -22.58
C ARG A 164 2.27 -10.86 -23.70
N LYS A 165 2.15 -10.43 -24.96
CA LYS A 165 2.63 -11.20 -26.12
C LYS A 165 4.12 -11.52 -26.03
N TYR A 166 4.93 -10.57 -25.55
CA TYR A 166 6.37 -10.77 -25.37
C TYR A 166 6.68 -11.86 -24.32
N TYR A 167 5.95 -11.90 -23.21
CA TYR A 167 6.17 -12.88 -22.13
C TYR A 167 5.53 -14.26 -22.42
N GLU A 168 4.48 -14.34 -23.23
CA GLU A 168 3.87 -15.61 -23.66
C GLU A 168 4.76 -16.38 -24.66
N HIS A 169 5.74 -15.73 -25.28
CA HIS A 169 6.66 -16.34 -26.25
C HIS A 169 8.07 -16.61 -25.72
N LYS A 170 8.29 -16.43 -24.40
CA LYS A 170 9.52 -16.81 -23.69
C LYS A 170 9.30 -18.02 -22.79
#